data_e124ba1b412096576d61f30fabaa8e0b
#
_entry.id   e124ba1b412096576d61f30fabaa8e0b
#
_cell.length_a   1.000
_cell.length_b   1.000
_cell.length_c   1.000
_cell.angle_alpha   90.00
_cell.angle_beta   90.00
_cell.angle_gamma   90.00
#
_symmetry.space_group_name_H-M   'P 1'
#
loop_
_entity.id
_entity.type
_entity.pdbx_description
1 polymer ?
#
loop_
_entity_poly.entity_id
_entity_poly.type
_entity_poly.pdbx_seq_one_letter_code
_entity_poly.pdbx_strand_id
1 'polypeptide(L)'
;MHTPVTIIGAGLGGLLLARVLHLHDIPVAVHEAEPSPTARAQGGMLDIHEHNGQLALTAAHLMDEFRGLILAGRQATRLLTRDGTVLFEKADDGTGTSPEVQRGELRQILLDALPDGTVRWGRRATGVRALADGRHEVTFADSTVVVTSLLVGADGAWSRVRPLLSDATPAYVGRSFVETSLHDADTRHPATAKAVGGGTLVALDPDGNGKWLVAHRERGGTLHAYITLTKPQDWFATIDFTDAAAAAARIAEEYDGWAPELTALITAGRTAPVLRPLHALPVGHHWDRVPGVTLLGDAAHLATPNGEGANLALQDGAELGKALAAHPGDIETALTEYERELFPRGATAAAAVAHHPTPQAMIDFFTG
;
A
#
# COMPACT_ATOMS: atom_id res chain seq x y z
N MET A 1 -34.12 7.96 9.42
CA MET A 1 -32.69 8.37 9.28
C MET A 1 -31.95 7.20 8.70
N HIS A 2 -31.32 7.37 7.54
CA HIS A 2 -30.47 6.32 7.00
C HIS A 2 -29.27 6.14 7.92
N THR A 3 -28.98 4.90 8.29
CA THR A 3 -27.74 4.57 9.04
C THR A 3 -26.56 4.88 8.13
N PRO A 4 -25.55 5.64 8.57
CA PRO A 4 -24.42 5.96 7.72
C PRO A 4 -23.67 4.70 7.32
N VAL A 5 -23.08 4.71 6.11
CA VAL A 5 -22.10 3.69 5.70
C VAL A 5 -20.97 3.66 6.72
N THR A 6 -20.69 2.50 7.27
CA THR A 6 -19.61 2.34 8.26
C THR A 6 -18.39 1.73 7.61
N ILE A 7 -17.29 2.50 7.58
CA ILE A 7 -16.00 2.07 7.02
C ILE A 7 -15.03 1.83 8.17
N ILE A 8 -14.38 0.69 8.18
CA ILE A 8 -13.32 0.36 9.14
C ILE A 8 -11.97 0.52 8.44
N GLY A 9 -11.19 1.53 8.86
CA GLY A 9 -9.88 1.88 8.34
C GLY A 9 -9.85 3.16 7.50
N ALA A 10 -8.98 4.11 7.89
CA ALA A 10 -8.70 5.36 7.19
C ALA A 10 -7.39 5.27 6.37
N GLY A 11 -7.22 4.16 5.64
CA GLY A 11 -6.24 4.03 4.56
C GLY A 11 -6.71 4.75 3.29
N LEU A 12 -5.90 4.74 2.23
CA LEU A 12 -6.20 5.46 0.99
C LEU A 12 -7.57 5.06 0.40
N GLY A 13 -7.87 3.76 0.33
CA GLY A 13 -9.14 3.28 -0.23
C GLY A 13 -10.35 3.65 0.62
N GLY A 14 -10.26 3.51 1.96
CA GLY A 14 -11.36 3.87 2.86
C GLY A 14 -11.66 5.37 2.86
N LEU A 15 -10.62 6.21 2.82
CA LEU A 15 -10.76 7.67 2.72
C LEU A 15 -11.32 8.08 1.35
N LEU A 16 -10.86 7.46 0.27
CA LEU A 16 -11.38 7.76 -1.07
C LEU A 16 -12.85 7.36 -1.20
N LEU A 17 -13.24 6.19 -0.69
CA LEU A 17 -14.65 5.78 -0.61
C LEU A 17 -15.47 6.83 0.15
N ALA A 18 -15.01 7.22 1.34
CA ALA A 18 -15.69 8.23 2.14
C ALA A 18 -15.88 9.56 1.39
N ARG A 19 -14.85 9.98 0.63
CA ARG A 19 -14.90 11.19 -0.19
C ARG A 19 -15.92 11.07 -1.33
N VAL A 20 -15.93 9.96 -2.06
CA VAL A 20 -16.91 9.74 -3.15
C VAL A 20 -18.32 9.68 -2.59
N LEU A 21 -18.56 9.00 -1.46
CA LEU A 21 -19.87 8.97 -0.80
C LEU A 21 -20.33 10.36 -0.39
N HIS A 22 -19.41 11.17 0.17
CA HIS A 22 -19.70 12.55 0.55
C HIS A 22 -20.11 13.41 -0.67
N LEU A 23 -19.46 13.26 -1.83
CA LEU A 23 -19.82 13.96 -3.06
C LEU A 23 -21.24 13.63 -3.57
N HIS A 24 -21.78 12.48 -3.16
CA HIS A 24 -23.13 12.02 -3.51
C HIS A 24 -24.11 12.13 -2.35
N ASP A 25 -23.80 12.93 -1.33
CA ASP A 25 -24.68 13.15 -0.15
C ASP A 25 -25.06 11.84 0.60
N ILE A 26 -24.22 10.79 0.49
CA ILE A 26 -24.41 9.52 1.21
C ILE A 26 -23.72 9.62 2.58
N PRO A 27 -24.48 9.52 3.70
CA PRO A 27 -23.89 9.59 5.03
C PRO A 27 -22.86 8.48 5.28
N VAL A 28 -21.69 8.86 5.79
CA VAL A 28 -20.57 7.95 6.03
C VAL A 28 -19.87 8.25 7.35
N ALA A 29 -19.36 7.21 8.00
CA ALA A 29 -18.47 7.30 9.15
C ALA A 29 -17.29 6.35 8.96
N VAL A 30 -16.08 6.87 9.10
CA VAL A 30 -14.83 6.10 9.04
C VAL A 30 -14.28 5.91 10.44
N HIS A 31 -13.99 4.67 10.84
CA HIS A 31 -13.42 4.34 12.15
C HIS A 31 -11.97 3.91 11.96
N GLU A 32 -11.04 4.65 12.58
CA GLU A 32 -9.60 4.44 12.44
C GLU A 32 -8.96 4.04 13.76
N ALA A 33 -8.10 3.03 13.72
CA ALA A 33 -7.40 2.49 14.90
C ALA A 33 -6.34 3.44 15.45
N GLU A 34 -5.73 4.26 14.59
CA GLU A 34 -4.75 5.27 15.00
C GLU A 34 -5.41 6.36 15.84
N PRO A 35 -4.72 6.90 16.88
CA PRO A 35 -5.31 7.93 17.74
C PRO A 35 -5.41 9.30 17.09
N SER A 36 -4.67 9.56 16.00
CA SER A 36 -4.68 10.82 15.24
C SER A 36 -4.13 10.63 13.82
N PRO A 37 -4.33 11.58 12.90
CA PRO A 37 -3.78 11.51 11.55
C PRO A 37 -2.24 11.46 11.51
N THR A 38 -1.58 11.98 12.54
CA THR A 38 -0.12 12.07 12.66
C THR A 38 0.49 11.05 13.61
N ALA A 39 -0.27 10.07 14.08
CA ALA A 39 0.17 9.10 15.09
C ALA A 39 1.38 8.26 14.67
N ARG A 40 1.54 8.05 13.37
CA ARG A 40 2.72 7.43 12.77
C ARG A 40 3.09 8.09 11.44
N ALA A 41 4.36 8.01 11.08
CA ALA A 41 4.78 8.35 9.73
C ALA A 41 4.11 7.40 8.73
N GLN A 42 3.56 7.95 7.66
CA GLN A 42 2.93 7.17 6.59
C GLN A 42 3.95 6.74 5.51
N GLY A 43 5.20 6.93 5.70
CA GLY A 43 6.39 6.68 4.89
C GLY A 43 6.25 6.01 3.53
N GLY A 44 7.25 6.23 2.69
CA GLY A 44 7.33 5.65 1.35
C GLY A 44 6.71 6.50 0.26
N MET A 45 7.20 6.22 -0.95
CA MET A 45 6.71 6.78 -2.20
C MET A 45 5.63 5.90 -2.79
N LEU A 46 4.77 6.49 -3.59
CA LEU A 46 3.75 5.81 -4.39
C LEU A 46 3.78 6.38 -5.80
N ASP A 47 3.80 5.49 -6.76
CA ASP A 47 3.51 5.75 -8.16
C ASP A 47 1.99 5.64 -8.39
N ILE A 48 1.36 6.70 -8.85
CA ILE A 48 -0.10 6.74 -9.03
C ILE A 48 -0.42 6.66 -10.52
N HIS A 49 -0.90 5.49 -10.92
CA HIS A 49 -1.09 5.14 -12.32
C HIS A 49 -2.31 5.80 -12.95
N GLU A 50 -2.19 6.21 -14.24
CA GLU A 50 -3.25 6.89 -14.96
C GLU A 50 -4.50 6.02 -15.17
N HIS A 51 -4.31 4.70 -15.32
CA HIS A 51 -5.39 3.76 -15.65
C HIS A 51 -6.24 3.32 -14.44
N ASN A 52 -5.85 3.66 -13.20
CA ASN A 52 -6.59 3.30 -11.99
C ASN A 52 -6.53 4.38 -10.90
N GLY A 53 -5.38 4.61 -10.24
CA GLY A 53 -5.26 5.55 -9.13
C GLY A 53 -5.67 6.98 -9.48
N GLN A 54 -5.25 7.51 -10.64
CA GLN A 54 -5.63 8.85 -11.09
C GLN A 54 -7.11 8.93 -11.49
N LEU A 55 -7.68 7.86 -12.06
CA LEU A 55 -9.14 7.80 -12.33
C LEU A 55 -9.94 7.82 -11.03
N ALA A 56 -9.44 7.16 -9.97
CA ALA A 56 -10.05 7.22 -8.66
C ALA A 56 -9.99 8.62 -8.05
N LEU A 57 -8.85 9.30 -8.14
CA LEU A 57 -8.70 10.69 -7.68
C LEU A 57 -9.58 11.66 -8.49
N THR A 58 -9.76 11.41 -9.78
CA THR A 58 -10.71 12.15 -10.62
C THR A 58 -12.14 11.98 -10.11
N ALA A 59 -12.55 10.76 -9.76
CA ALA A 59 -13.87 10.49 -9.19
C ALA A 59 -14.08 11.16 -7.81
N ALA A 60 -13.00 11.37 -7.06
CA ALA A 60 -13.02 12.07 -5.78
C ALA A 60 -12.91 13.60 -5.92
N HIS A 61 -12.77 14.14 -7.14
CA HIS A 61 -12.51 15.57 -7.44
C HIS A 61 -11.24 16.10 -6.74
N LEU A 62 -10.14 15.32 -6.78
CA LEU A 62 -8.87 15.64 -6.10
C LEU A 62 -7.65 15.67 -7.04
N MET A 63 -7.88 15.78 -8.36
CA MET A 63 -6.77 15.78 -9.32
C MET A 63 -5.91 17.05 -9.25
N ASP A 64 -6.47 18.18 -8.89
CA ASP A 64 -5.69 19.43 -8.80
C ASP A 64 -4.80 19.42 -7.55
N GLU A 65 -5.32 18.96 -6.40
CA GLU A 65 -4.56 18.75 -5.18
C GLU A 65 -3.46 17.70 -5.41
N PHE A 66 -3.79 16.59 -6.07
CA PHE A 66 -2.82 15.55 -6.40
C PHE A 66 -1.68 16.06 -7.29
N ARG A 67 -1.98 16.84 -8.33
CA ARG A 67 -0.94 17.44 -9.18
C ARG A 67 0.04 18.30 -8.38
N GLY A 68 -0.43 18.97 -7.33
CA GLY A 68 0.41 19.73 -6.41
C GLY A 68 1.39 18.90 -5.58
N LEU A 69 1.16 17.59 -5.46
CA LEU A 69 2.01 16.67 -4.71
C LEU A 69 3.12 16.03 -5.55
N ILE A 70 2.98 16.03 -6.87
CA ILE A 70 3.89 15.33 -7.78
C ILE A 70 5.32 15.79 -7.57
N LEU A 71 6.23 14.84 -7.42
CA LEU A 71 7.65 15.09 -7.27
C LEU A 71 8.30 15.09 -8.64
N ALA A 72 8.54 16.28 -9.19
CA ALA A 72 9.19 16.45 -10.49
C ALA A 72 10.56 15.75 -10.51
N GLY A 73 10.86 15.04 -11.60
CA GLY A 73 12.11 14.30 -11.80
C GLY A 73 12.15 12.94 -11.10
N ARG A 74 11.05 12.49 -10.46
CA ARG A 74 11.03 11.23 -9.68
C ARG A 74 10.52 10.02 -10.45
N GLN A 75 9.95 10.18 -11.63
CA GLN A 75 9.58 9.08 -12.53
C GLN A 75 10.79 8.45 -13.24
N ALA A 76 12.00 9.03 -13.05
CA ALA A 76 13.24 8.41 -13.53
C ALA A 76 13.42 7.02 -12.91
N THR A 77 13.79 6.04 -13.72
CA THR A 77 13.98 4.65 -13.28
C THR A 77 15.33 4.13 -13.73
N ARG A 78 16.02 3.40 -12.84
CA ARG A 78 17.24 2.68 -13.12
C ARG A 78 17.11 1.24 -12.70
N LEU A 79 17.63 0.34 -13.55
CA LEU A 79 17.80 -1.07 -13.23
C LEU A 79 19.29 -1.41 -13.29
N LEU A 80 19.83 -1.88 -12.19
CA LEU A 80 21.25 -2.26 -12.06
C LEU A 80 21.39 -3.73 -11.69
N THR A 81 22.54 -4.31 -12.06
CA THR A 81 23.02 -5.56 -11.48
C THR A 81 23.68 -5.33 -10.12
N ARG A 82 23.91 -6.39 -9.38
CA ARG A 82 24.58 -6.36 -8.06
C ARG A 82 25.94 -5.68 -8.05
N ASP A 83 26.67 -5.69 -9.17
CA ASP A 83 27.98 -5.04 -9.32
C ASP A 83 27.89 -3.57 -9.76
N GLY A 84 26.66 -3.01 -9.85
CA GLY A 84 26.43 -1.62 -10.24
C GLY A 84 26.36 -1.39 -11.74
N THR A 85 26.44 -2.45 -12.58
CA THR A 85 26.28 -2.31 -14.03
C THR A 85 24.83 -1.91 -14.37
N VAL A 86 24.66 -0.85 -15.15
CA VAL A 86 23.34 -0.36 -15.59
C VAL A 86 22.80 -1.28 -16.68
N LEU A 87 21.66 -1.92 -16.43
CA LEU A 87 20.91 -2.72 -17.40
C LEU A 87 19.89 -1.86 -18.16
N PHE A 88 19.24 -0.93 -17.46
CA PHE A 88 18.24 -0.04 -18.03
C PHE A 88 18.25 1.31 -17.29
N GLU A 89 18.01 2.37 -18.03
CA GLU A 89 17.84 3.71 -17.48
C GLU A 89 16.82 4.47 -18.31
N LYS A 90 15.80 5.02 -17.62
CA LYS A 90 14.81 5.91 -18.20
C LYS A 90 14.82 7.22 -17.40
N ALA A 91 15.02 8.34 -18.09
CA ALA A 91 14.86 9.64 -17.46
C ALA A 91 13.36 9.92 -17.20
N ASP A 92 13.08 10.81 -16.25
CA ASP A 92 11.74 11.35 -16.11
C ASP A 92 11.34 12.09 -17.40
N ASP A 93 10.31 11.62 -18.07
CA ASP A 93 9.81 12.18 -19.33
C ASP A 93 8.70 13.21 -19.13
N GLY A 94 8.28 13.44 -17.89
CA GLY A 94 7.22 14.38 -17.53
C GLY A 94 5.83 13.99 -18.05
N THR A 95 5.64 12.76 -18.53
CA THR A 95 4.34 12.31 -19.09
C THR A 95 3.22 12.25 -18.05
N GLY A 96 3.56 12.05 -16.78
CA GLY A 96 2.57 11.95 -15.70
C GLY A 96 1.73 10.68 -15.73
N THR A 97 2.18 9.64 -16.43
CA THR A 97 1.46 8.35 -16.48
C THR A 97 1.50 7.58 -15.16
N SER A 98 2.61 7.73 -14.41
CA SER A 98 2.83 7.11 -13.10
C SER A 98 3.62 8.06 -12.19
N PRO A 99 3.08 9.27 -11.87
CA PRO A 99 3.80 10.25 -11.08
C PRO A 99 3.99 9.78 -9.64
N GLU A 100 5.17 10.08 -9.12
CA GLU A 100 5.57 9.73 -7.77
C GLU A 100 5.13 10.80 -6.77
N VAL A 101 4.49 10.36 -5.69
CA VAL A 101 4.05 11.21 -4.58
C VAL A 101 4.39 10.56 -3.24
N GLN A 102 4.52 11.35 -2.19
CA GLN A 102 4.65 10.81 -0.84
C GLN A 102 3.30 10.29 -0.34
N ARG A 103 3.29 9.05 0.15
CA ARG A 103 2.08 8.39 0.68
C ARG A 103 1.35 9.22 1.74
N GLY A 104 2.11 9.86 2.62
CA GLY A 104 1.55 10.70 3.68
C GLY A 104 0.84 11.93 3.14
N GLU A 105 1.40 12.57 2.11
CA GLU A 105 0.81 13.74 1.47
C GLU A 105 -0.47 13.36 0.70
N LEU A 106 -0.46 12.23 -0.01
CA LEU A 106 -1.65 11.71 -0.70
C LEU A 106 -2.78 11.39 0.32
N ARG A 107 -2.44 10.77 1.45
CA ARG A 107 -3.42 10.53 2.52
C ARG A 107 -3.99 11.84 3.09
N GLN A 108 -3.15 12.86 3.22
CA GLN A 108 -3.55 14.14 3.78
C GLN A 108 -4.59 14.86 2.92
N ILE A 109 -4.40 14.93 1.59
CA ILE A 109 -5.41 15.55 0.71
C ILE A 109 -6.77 14.82 0.77
N LEU A 110 -6.77 13.51 0.97
CA LEU A 110 -8.01 12.74 1.17
C LEU A 110 -8.68 13.08 2.50
N LEU A 111 -7.90 13.28 3.56
CA LEU A 111 -8.42 13.68 4.87
C LEU A 111 -8.98 15.11 4.83
N ASP A 112 -8.25 16.05 4.22
CA ASP A 112 -8.64 17.45 4.13
C ASP A 112 -9.92 17.67 3.29
N ALA A 113 -10.20 16.73 2.40
CA ALA A 113 -11.41 16.73 1.56
C ALA A 113 -12.67 16.22 2.26
N LEU A 114 -12.56 15.74 3.50
CA LEU A 114 -13.70 15.22 4.26
C LEU A 114 -14.15 16.22 5.33
N PRO A 115 -15.46 16.30 5.60
CA PRO A 115 -15.97 17.10 6.72
C PRO A 115 -15.40 16.65 8.06
N ASP A 116 -15.25 17.59 8.98
CA ASP A 116 -14.83 17.32 10.35
C ASP A 116 -15.73 16.25 11.00
N GLY A 117 -15.10 15.33 11.73
CA GLY A 117 -15.80 14.25 12.42
C GLY A 117 -16.22 13.07 11.53
N THR A 118 -15.98 13.10 10.21
CA THR A 118 -16.17 11.94 9.33
C THR A 118 -15.26 10.80 9.75
N VAL A 119 -13.97 11.08 10.04
CA VAL A 119 -13.02 10.12 10.57
C VAL A 119 -13.03 10.15 12.09
N ARG A 120 -13.27 9.00 12.69
CA ARG A 120 -13.29 8.79 14.14
C ARG A 120 -12.03 8.06 14.55
N TRP A 121 -11.10 8.80 15.11
CA TRP A 121 -9.79 8.32 15.54
C TRP A 121 -9.83 7.54 16.83
N GLY A 122 -8.81 6.66 17.05
CA GLY A 122 -8.72 5.81 18.24
C GLY A 122 -9.75 4.68 18.30
N ARG A 123 -10.44 4.42 17.19
CA ARG A 123 -11.51 3.42 17.06
C ARG A 123 -10.97 2.10 16.47
N ARG A 124 -10.16 1.40 17.24
CA ARG A 124 -9.66 0.07 16.87
C ARG A 124 -10.77 -0.97 16.97
N ALA A 125 -11.21 -1.51 15.84
CA ALA A 125 -12.15 -2.64 15.82
C ALA A 125 -11.49 -3.90 16.43
N THR A 126 -12.18 -4.53 17.37
CA THR A 126 -11.74 -5.76 18.08
C THR A 126 -12.60 -6.96 17.76
N GLY A 127 -13.86 -6.73 17.38
CA GLY A 127 -14.80 -7.76 17.00
C GLY A 127 -15.85 -7.26 16.05
N VAL A 128 -16.31 -8.14 15.16
CA VAL A 128 -17.40 -7.88 14.22
C VAL A 128 -18.30 -9.11 14.19
N ARG A 129 -19.61 -8.91 14.18
CA ARG A 129 -20.58 -10.00 14.06
C ARG A 129 -21.82 -9.59 13.29
N ALA A 130 -22.39 -10.55 12.56
CA ALA A 130 -23.70 -10.40 11.94
C ALA A 130 -24.82 -10.47 13.01
N LEU A 131 -25.86 -9.68 12.81
CA LEU A 131 -27.07 -9.70 13.64
C LEU A 131 -28.20 -10.44 12.92
N ALA A 132 -29.17 -10.94 13.68
CA ALA A 132 -30.30 -11.70 13.13
C ALA A 132 -31.21 -10.87 12.18
N ASP A 133 -31.14 -9.56 12.23
CA ASP A 133 -31.91 -8.64 11.39
C ASP A 133 -31.14 -8.17 10.12
N GLY A 134 -30.02 -8.83 9.79
CA GLY A 134 -29.21 -8.54 8.63
C GLY A 134 -28.25 -7.36 8.78
N ARG A 135 -28.22 -6.73 9.96
CA ARG A 135 -27.23 -5.69 10.28
C ARG A 135 -25.96 -6.30 10.83
N HIS A 136 -24.92 -5.45 10.95
CA HIS A 136 -23.62 -5.83 11.49
C HIS A 136 -23.29 -4.99 12.72
N GLU A 137 -22.73 -5.62 13.73
CA GLU A 137 -22.23 -4.98 14.94
C GLU A 137 -20.71 -4.98 14.93
N VAL A 138 -20.11 -3.81 15.16
CA VAL A 138 -18.69 -3.62 15.34
C VAL A 138 -18.41 -3.20 16.77
N THR A 139 -17.55 -3.95 17.46
CA THR A 139 -17.06 -3.63 18.81
C THR A 139 -15.66 -3.04 18.70
N PHE A 140 -15.41 -1.95 19.43
CA PHE A 140 -14.11 -1.27 19.48
C PHE A 140 -13.35 -1.57 20.79
N ALA A 141 -12.05 -1.25 20.82
CA ALA A 141 -11.19 -1.50 21.97
C ALA A 141 -11.62 -0.73 23.25
N ASP A 142 -12.32 0.39 23.10
CA ASP A 142 -12.91 1.17 24.19
C ASP A 142 -14.27 0.62 24.65
N SER A 143 -14.65 -0.57 24.21
CA SER A 143 -15.93 -1.25 24.47
C SER A 143 -17.16 -0.54 23.87
N THR A 144 -16.98 0.50 23.07
CA THR A 144 -18.08 1.08 22.32
C THR A 144 -18.53 0.16 21.18
N VAL A 145 -19.78 0.28 20.79
CA VAL A 145 -20.41 -0.57 19.77
C VAL A 145 -21.10 0.31 18.74
N VAL A 146 -20.97 -0.07 17.49
CA VAL A 146 -21.70 0.52 16.35
C VAL A 146 -22.47 -0.58 15.64
N VAL A 147 -23.73 -0.32 15.33
CA VAL A 147 -24.59 -1.19 14.53
C VAL A 147 -24.88 -0.50 13.21
N THR A 148 -24.67 -1.20 12.10
CA THR A 148 -24.81 -0.65 10.75
C THR A 148 -25.50 -1.64 9.81
N SER A 149 -26.19 -1.13 8.80
CA SER A 149 -26.75 -1.90 7.70
C SER A 149 -25.79 -2.08 6.52
N LEU A 150 -24.75 -1.24 6.45
CA LEU A 150 -23.66 -1.39 5.47
C LEU A 150 -22.33 -1.19 6.14
N LEU A 151 -21.53 -2.26 6.15
CA LEU A 151 -20.19 -2.34 6.71
C LEU A 151 -19.17 -2.57 5.61
N VAL A 152 -18.13 -1.71 5.55
CA VAL A 152 -17.02 -1.85 4.61
C VAL A 152 -15.72 -2.06 5.38
N GLY A 153 -15.05 -3.18 5.15
CA GLY A 153 -13.71 -3.45 5.66
C GLY A 153 -12.66 -2.83 4.73
N ALA A 154 -12.01 -1.76 5.22
CA ALA A 154 -10.85 -1.10 4.60
C ALA A 154 -9.66 -1.12 5.56
N ASP A 155 -9.62 -2.11 6.46
CA ASP A 155 -8.75 -2.24 7.62
C ASP A 155 -7.48 -3.06 7.35
N GLY A 156 -7.15 -3.22 6.07
CA GLY A 156 -5.85 -3.70 5.60
C GLY A 156 -5.65 -5.20 5.75
N ALA A 157 -4.40 -5.62 5.69
CA ALA A 157 -3.98 -7.02 5.64
C ALA A 157 -4.62 -7.89 6.74
N TRP A 158 -4.72 -7.37 7.96
CA TRP A 158 -5.22 -8.07 9.14
C TRP A 158 -6.67 -7.69 9.47
N SER A 159 -7.48 -7.57 8.44
CA SER A 159 -8.88 -7.16 8.53
C SER A 159 -9.66 -7.94 9.60
N ARG A 160 -10.40 -7.19 10.43
CA ARG A 160 -11.37 -7.72 11.38
C ARG A 160 -12.75 -7.95 10.76
N VAL A 161 -12.98 -7.34 9.60
CA VAL A 161 -14.24 -7.48 8.86
C VAL A 161 -14.23 -8.73 7.97
N ARG A 162 -13.06 -9.09 7.39
CA ARG A 162 -12.92 -10.26 6.50
C ARG A 162 -13.53 -11.56 7.03
N PRO A 163 -13.42 -11.92 8.32
CA PRO A 163 -14.02 -13.15 8.85
C PRO A 163 -15.54 -13.27 8.71
N LEU A 164 -16.27 -12.17 8.41
CA LEU A 164 -17.69 -12.25 8.06
C LEU A 164 -17.93 -12.84 6.66
N LEU A 165 -16.92 -12.81 5.80
CA LEU A 165 -17.02 -13.11 4.38
C LEU A 165 -16.18 -14.34 3.98
N SER A 166 -15.03 -14.54 4.62
CA SER A 166 -14.05 -15.55 4.25
C SER A 166 -13.17 -15.94 5.42
N ASP A 167 -12.85 -17.24 5.54
CA ASP A 167 -11.89 -17.75 6.51
C ASP A 167 -10.42 -17.58 6.08
N ALA A 168 -10.19 -16.98 4.91
CA ALA A 168 -8.84 -16.75 4.39
C ALA A 168 -8.04 -15.81 5.30
N THR A 169 -6.86 -16.25 5.69
CA THR A 169 -5.93 -15.48 6.50
C THR A 169 -4.65 -15.20 5.70
N PRO A 170 -4.02 -14.02 5.87
CA PRO A 170 -2.76 -13.72 5.23
C PRO A 170 -1.67 -14.72 5.65
N ALA A 171 -1.01 -15.32 4.68
CA ALA A 171 0.13 -16.21 4.90
C ALA A 171 1.45 -15.50 4.57
N TYR A 172 2.49 -15.77 5.35
CA TYR A 172 3.83 -15.29 5.05
C TYR A 172 4.34 -15.93 3.75
N VAL A 173 4.83 -15.11 2.83
CA VAL A 173 5.25 -15.56 1.49
C VAL A 173 6.72 -16.02 1.43
N GLY A 174 7.39 -16.21 2.57
CA GLY A 174 8.80 -16.60 2.62
C GLY A 174 9.77 -15.43 2.38
N ARG A 175 9.28 -14.21 2.32
CA ARG A 175 10.05 -13.01 1.98
C ARG A 175 9.69 -11.84 2.90
N SER A 176 10.68 -11.02 3.22
CA SER A 176 10.50 -9.77 3.95
C SER A 176 11.26 -8.65 3.28
N PHE A 177 10.77 -7.43 3.45
CA PHE A 177 11.57 -6.24 3.24
C PHE A 177 12.21 -5.80 4.56
N VAL A 178 13.39 -5.21 4.46
CA VAL A 178 13.96 -4.39 5.51
C VAL A 178 14.04 -2.97 4.95
N GLU A 179 13.33 -2.05 5.59
CA GLU A 179 13.33 -0.64 5.22
C GLU A 179 14.51 0.07 5.86
N THR A 180 15.20 0.90 5.09
CA THR A 180 16.28 1.78 5.54
C THR A 180 16.12 3.16 4.93
N SER A 181 16.72 4.18 5.55
CA SER A 181 16.69 5.55 5.03
C SER A 181 18.05 6.22 5.17
N LEU A 182 18.52 6.82 4.08
CA LEU A 182 19.72 7.66 4.06
C LEU A 182 19.31 9.11 3.87
N HIS A 183 19.49 9.91 4.92
CA HIS A 183 19.21 11.35 4.87
C HIS A 183 20.41 12.13 4.34
N ASP A 184 20.15 13.27 3.66
CA ASP A 184 21.17 14.13 3.06
C ASP A 184 22.12 13.35 2.12
N ALA A 185 21.59 12.38 1.36
CA ALA A 185 22.38 11.42 0.61
C ALA A 185 23.29 12.05 -0.42
N ASP A 186 22.87 13.15 -1.05
CA ASP A 186 23.68 13.85 -2.06
C ASP A 186 25.00 14.39 -1.50
N THR A 187 25.04 14.80 -0.24
CA THR A 187 26.24 15.32 0.41
C THR A 187 27.02 14.27 1.18
N ARG A 188 26.32 13.33 1.80
CA ARG A 188 26.94 12.37 2.74
C ARG A 188 27.26 11.03 2.09
N HIS A 189 26.53 10.66 1.05
CA HIS A 189 26.63 9.39 0.32
C HIS A 189 26.57 9.61 -1.19
N PRO A 190 27.45 10.47 -1.77
CA PRO A 190 27.32 10.92 -3.17
C PRO A 190 27.42 9.78 -4.19
N ALA A 191 28.21 8.73 -3.90
CA ALA A 191 28.28 7.56 -4.78
C ALA A 191 26.94 6.81 -4.82
N THR A 192 26.32 6.56 -3.67
CA THR A 192 25.00 5.93 -3.54
C THR A 192 23.90 6.81 -4.17
N ALA A 193 23.93 8.11 -3.90
CA ALA A 193 22.99 9.06 -4.49
C ALA A 193 23.07 9.09 -6.02
N LYS A 194 24.29 9.00 -6.57
CA LYS A 194 24.53 8.89 -8.01
C LYS A 194 24.02 7.55 -8.57
N ALA A 195 24.23 6.45 -7.86
CA ALA A 195 23.73 5.13 -8.28
C ALA A 195 22.20 5.11 -8.33
N VAL A 196 21.52 5.65 -7.31
CA VAL A 196 20.04 5.74 -7.27
C VAL A 196 19.52 6.64 -8.39
N GLY A 197 20.20 7.73 -8.69
CA GLY A 197 19.75 8.66 -9.73
C GLY A 197 18.64 9.59 -9.28
N GLY A 198 17.76 10.00 -10.22
CA GLY A 198 16.72 10.99 -9.99
C GLY A 198 15.47 10.48 -9.28
N GLY A 199 15.10 9.21 -9.46
CA GLY A 199 13.83 8.65 -9.00
C GLY A 199 14.01 7.30 -8.32
N THR A 200 13.62 6.22 -9.02
CA THR A 200 13.63 4.86 -8.50
C THR A 200 14.83 4.07 -9.04
N LEU A 201 15.56 3.43 -8.15
CA LEU A 201 16.54 2.39 -8.44
C LEU A 201 15.95 1.02 -8.12
N VAL A 202 16.12 0.07 -9.02
CA VAL A 202 16.03 -1.37 -8.73
C VAL A 202 17.40 -1.99 -8.99
N ALA A 203 17.97 -2.67 -8.00
CA ALA A 203 19.19 -3.46 -8.20
C ALA A 203 18.90 -4.93 -7.91
N LEU A 204 19.35 -5.82 -8.79
CA LEU A 204 19.02 -7.24 -8.72
C LEU A 204 20.25 -8.12 -8.92
N ASP A 205 20.17 -9.33 -8.39
CA ASP A 205 21.16 -10.38 -8.63
C ASP A 205 20.79 -11.13 -9.92
N PRO A 206 21.60 -11.02 -10.98
CA PRO A 206 21.31 -11.68 -12.24
C PRO A 206 21.35 -13.22 -12.15
N ASP A 207 22.00 -13.78 -11.12
CA ASP A 207 22.07 -15.23 -10.89
C ASP A 207 20.74 -15.79 -10.30
N GLY A 208 19.73 -14.93 -10.10
CA GLY A 208 18.38 -15.36 -9.73
C GLY A 208 18.22 -15.82 -8.27
N ASN A 209 19.14 -15.44 -7.36
CA ASN A 209 19.09 -15.82 -5.95
C ASN A 209 17.94 -15.16 -5.15
N GLY A 210 16.99 -14.49 -5.84
CA GLY A 210 15.86 -13.81 -5.23
C GLY A 210 16.24 -12.60 -4.39
N LYS A 211 17.46 -12.09 -4.53
CA LYS A 211 17.97 -10.89 -3.86
C LYS A 211 17.83 -9.69 -4.79
N TRP A 212 17.18 -8.70 -4.31
CA TRP A 212 17.04 -7.40 -4.98
C TRP A 212 16.78 -6.32 -3.94
N LEU A 213 17.03 -5.09 -4.31
CA LEU A 213 16.72 -3.92 -3.52
C LEU A 213 16.09 -2.85 -4.40
N VAL A 214 15.21 -2.09 -3.81
CA VAL A 214 14.62 -0.89 -4.42
C VAL A 214 14.99 0.31 -3.57
N ALA A 215 15.33 1.42 -4.20
CA ALA A 215 15.52 2.68 -3.49
C ALA A 215 14.79 3.80 -4.23
N HIS A 216 14.04 4.59 -3.49
CA HIS A 216 13.35 5.77 -4.00
C HIS A 216 14.03 7.04 -3.49
N ARG A 217 14.14 8.02 -4.37
CA ARG A 217 14.60 9.35 -3.99
C ARG A 217 13.41 10.20 -3.55
N GLU A 218 13.32 10.43 -2.26
CA GLU A 218 12.29 11.28 -1.64
C GLU A 218 12.69 12.76 -1.61
N ARG A 219 11.80 13.61 -1.06
CA ARG A 219 12.09 15.02 -0.80
C ARG A 219 13.31 15.18 0.14
N GLY A 220 14.00 16.32 0.03
CA GLY A 220 15.11 16.66 0.93
C GLY A 220 16.36 15.79 0.78
N GLY A 221 16.54 15.10 -0.38
CA GLY A 221 17.73 14.26 -0.61
C GLY A 221 17.76 12.98 0.22
N THR A 222 16.61 12.53 0.71
CA THR A 222 16.47 11.22 1.38
C THR A 222 16.38 10.11 0.34
N LEU A 223 17.12 9.02 0.56
CA LEU A 223 16.94 7.77 -0.14
C LEU A 223 16.27 6.77 0.78
N HIS A 224 15.08 6.32 0.41
CA HIS A 224 14.34 5.28 1.13
C HIS A 224 14.52 3.96 0.40
N ALA A 225 15.02 2.94 1.08
CA ALA A 225 15.34 1.66 0.46
C ALA A 225 14.57 0.50 1.09
N TYR A 226 14.17 -0.44 0.25
CA TYR A 226 13.56 -1.73 0.58
C TYR A 226 14.51 -2.84 0.19
N ILE A 227 15.09 -3.48 1.18
CA ILE A 227 16.06 -4.57 1.03
C ILE A 227 15.31 -5.88 1.11
N THR A 228 15.30 -6.66 0.04
CA THR A 228 14.54 -7.90 -0.06
C THR A 228 15.33 -9.09 0.45
N LEU A 229 14.75 -9.86 1.36
CA LEU A 229 15.35 -11.07 1.89
C LEU A 229 14.36 -12.24 1.82
N THR A 230 14.72 -13.31 1.13
CA THR A 230 13.97 -14.57 1.10
C THR A 230 14.51 -15.48 2.19
N LYS A 231 13.90 -15.40 3.36
CA LYS A 231 14.27 -16.12 4.59
C LYS A 231 13.01 -16.52 5.36
N PRO A 232 13.04 -17.60 6.14
CA PRO A 232 11.95 -17.92 7.07
C PRO A 232 11.84 -16.88 8.19
N GLN A 233 10.67 -16.75 8.80
CA GLN A 233 10.44 -15.69 9.81
C GLN A 233 11.34 -15.83 11.05
N ASP A 234 11.69 -17.05 11.46
CA ASP A 234 12.56 -17.34 12.59
C ASP A 234 14.00 -16.86 12.36
N TRP A 235 14.47 -16.79 11.10
CA TRP A 235 15.74 -16.18 10.79
C TRP A 235 15.78 -14.69 11.18
N PHE A 236 14.70 -13.96 10.91
CA PHE A 236 14.60 -12.54 11.30
C PHE A 236 14.48 -12.37 12.81
N ALA A 237 13.90 -13.34 13.52
CA ALA A 237 13.80 -13.31 14.98
C ALA A 237 15.17 -13.41 15.68
N THR A 238 16.23 -13.82 14.96
CA THR A 238 17.61 -13.84 15.49
C THR A 238 18.29 -12.48 15.44
N ILE A 239 17.67 -11.47 14.83
CA ILE A 239 18.24 -10.12 14.65
C ILE A 239 17.59 -9.17 15.64
N ASP A 240 18.39 -8.47 16.44
CA ASP A 240 17.92 -7.36 17.25
C ASP A 240 17.83 -6.08 16.42
N PHE A 241 16.64 -5.78 15.92
CA PHE A 241 16.39 -4.58 15.14
C PHE A 241 16.43 -3.28 15.98
N THR A 242 16.58 -3.34 17.30
CA THR A 242 16.78 -2.15 18.13
C THR A 242 18.25 -1.69 18.13
N ASP A 243 19.19 -2.60 17.85
CA ASP A 243 20.58 -2.28 17.55
C ASP A 243 20.74 -2.04 16.04
N ALA A 244 20.64 -0.78 15.63
CA ALA A 244 20.68 -0.39 14.23
C ALA A 244 21.94 -0.86 13.51
N ALA A 245 23.11 -0.79 14.16
CA ALA A 245 24.40 -1.14 13.56
C ALA A 245 24.54 -2.66 13.39
N ALA A 246 24.20 -3.42 14.42
CA ALA A 246 24.26 -4.89 14.38
C ALA A 246 23.23 -5.45 13.37
N ALA A 247 22.03 -4.92 13.34
CA ALA A 247 21.00 -5.33 12.38
C ALA A 247 21.43 -5.04 10.93
N ALA A 248 21.94 -3.83 10.65
CA ALA A 248 22.43 -3.47 9.32
C ALA A 248 23.60 -4.35 8.88
N ALA A 249 24.57 -4.63 9.78
CA ALA A 249 25.69 -5.50 9.51
C ALA A 249 25.22 -6.94 9.17
N ARG A 250 24.29 -7.49 9.97
CA ARG A 250 23.75 -8.83 9.75
C ARG A 250 22.99 -8.96 8.43
N ILE A 251 22.28 -7.91 8.02
CA ILE A 251 21.58 -7.87 6.73
C ILE A 251 22.58 -7.73 5.59
N ALA A 252 23.61 -6.91 5.75
CA ALA A 252 24.63 -6.68 4.73
C ALA A 252 25.43 -7.96 4.38
N GLU A 253 25.61 -8.89 5.32
CA GLU A 253 26.22 -10.20 5.06
C GLU A 253 25.50 -10.98 3.95
N GLU A 254 24.18 -10.81 3.85
CA GLU A 254 23.38 -11.46 2.79
C GLU A 254 23.63 -10.84 1.40
N TYR A 255 24.20 -9.62 1.37
CA TYR A 255 24.52 -8.85 0.17
C TYR A 255 26.05 -8.79 -0.07
N ASP A 256 26.81 -9.77 0.44
CA ASP A 256 28.23 -9.85 0.17
C ASP A 256 28.51 -9.94 -1.34
N GLY A 257 29.54 -9.23 -1.80
CA GLY A 257 29.89 -9.10 -3.21
C GLY A 257 29.05 -8.14 -4.04
N TRP A 258 28.10 -7.41 -3.41
CA TRP A 258 27.39 -6.31 -4.07
C TRP A 258 28.24 -5.03 -4.07
N ALA A 259 28.01 -4.17 -5.05
CA ALA A 259 28.71 -2.89 -5.18
C ALA A 259 28.60 -2.03 -3.90
N PRO A 260 29.69 -1.37 -3.47
CA PRO A 260 29.69 -0.58 -2.23
C PRO A 260 28.61 0.51 -2.17
N GLU A 261 28.30 1.16 -3.28
CA GLU A 261 27.26 2.17 -3.39
C GLU A 261 25.85 1.60 -3.19
N LEU A 262 25.63 0.31 -3.47
CA LEU A 262 24.37 -0.39 -3.24
C LEU A 262 24.29 -0.89 -1.80
N THR A 263 25.36 -1.48 -1.26
CA THR A 263 25.38 -1.95 0.13
C THR A 263 25.35 -0.81 1.14
N ALA A 264 25.76 0.39 0.76
CA ALA A 264 25.60 1.59 1.58
C ALA A 264 24.12 1.92 1.87
N LEU A 265 23.17 1.53 1.00
CA LEU A 265 21.75 1.63 1.29
C LEU A 265 21.34 0.82 2.52
N ILE A 266 22.08 -0.23 2.85
CA ILE A 266 21.87 -1.08 4.03
C ILE A 266 22.61 -0.52 5.24
N THR A 267 23.90 -0.19 5.07
CA THR A 267 24.82 0.02 6.21
C THR A 267 25.01 1.46 6.62
N ALA A 268 24.68 2.43 5.77
CA ALA A 268 24.93 3.84 6.03
C ALA A 268 23.75 4.59 6.68
N GLY A 269 22.62 3.92 6.91
CA GLY A 269 21.46 4.45 7.60
C GLY A 269 21.78 4.76 9.07
N ARG A 270 21.19 5.84 9.61
CA ARG A 270 21.32 6.23 11.02
C ARG A 270 20.15 5.82 11.89
N THR A 271 19.05 5.46 11.26
CA THR A 271 17.85 4.94 11.94
C THR A 271 17.88 3.43 11.94
N ALA A 272 17.26 2.82 12.95
CA ALA A 272 17.11 1.38 13.00
C ALA A 272 16.36 0.87 11.74
N PRO A 273 16.85 -0.19 11.09
CA PRO A 273 16.13 -0.82 9.98
C PRO A 273 14.76 -1.33 10.45
N VAL A 274 13.75 -1.25 9.60
CA VAL A 274 12.39 -1.69 9.93
C VAL A 274 12.06 -2.96 9.16
N LEU A 275 11.81 -4.06 9.88
CA LEU A 275 11.40 -5.33 9.28
C LEU A 275 9.93 -5.28 8.83
N ARG A 276 9.69 -5.68 7.59
CA ARG A 276 8.35 -5.79 6.97
C ARG A 276 8.15 -7.21 6.40
N PRO A 277 7.67 -8.16 7.17
CA PRO A 277 7.31 -9.47 6.65
C PRO A 277 6.19 -9.34 5.62
N LEU A 278 6.38 -9.94 4.45
CA LEU A 278 5.39 -9.90 3.38
C LEU A 278 4.40 -11.05 3.54
N HIS A 279 3.13 -10.70 3.46
CA HIS A 279 2.02 -11.63 3.54
C HIS A 279 1.12 -11.46 2.33
N ALA A 280 0.42 -12.51 1.95
CA ALA A 280 -0.57 -12.48 0.88
C ALA A 280 -1.78 -13.35 1.25
N LEU A 281 -2.92 -13.00 0.69
CA LEU A 281 -4.09 -13.86 0.61
C LEU A 281 -3.91 -14.85 -0.56
N PRO A 282 -4.67 -15.95 -0.60
CA PRO A 282 -4.67 -16.86 -1.76
C PRO A 282 -4.95 -16.11 -3.05
N VAL A 283 -4.23 -16.46 -4.13
CA VAL A 283 -4.54 -15.94 -5.47
C VAL A 283 -5.98 -16.29 -5.83
N GLY A 284 -6.74 -15.29 -6.32
CA GLY A 284 -8.15 -15.46 -6.60
C GLY A 284 -9.05 -15.48 -5.36
N HIS A 285 -8.59 -14.90 -4.23
CA HIS A 285 -9.43 -14.72 -3.05
C HIS A 285 -10.74 -14.02 -3.41
N HIS A 286 -11.83 -14.64 -3.05
CA HIS A 286 -13.20 -14.17 -3.25
C HIS A 286 -14.11 -14.75 -2.16
N TRP A 287 -15.34 -14.32 -2.11
CA TRP A 287 -16.34 -14.78 -1.15
C TRP A 287 -17.74 -14.81 -1.81
N ASP A 288 -18.64 -15.60 -1.24
CA ASP A 288 -20.05 -15.55 -1.60
C ASP A 288 -20.70 -14.30 -1.00
N ARG A 289 -21.68 -13.74 -1.72
CA ARG A 289 -22.35 -12.52 -1.30
C ARG A 289 -22.96 -12.66 0.11
N VAL A 290 -22.52 -11.84 1.05
CA VAL A 290 -23.11 -11.67 2.37
C VAL A 290 -23.78 -10.30 2.43
N PRO A 291 -25.09 -10.20 2.74
CA PRO A 291 -25.82 -8.95 2.72
C PRO A 291 -25.22 -7.87 3.64
N GLY A 292 -25.13 -6.63 3.14
CA GLY A 292 -24.74 -5.46 3.91
C GLY A 292 -23.28 -5.42 4.33
N VAL A 293 -22.39 -6.27 3.77
CA VAL A 293 -20.95 -6.23 4.06
C VAL A 293 -20.10 -6.48 2.82
N THR A 294 -18.96 -5.77 2.73
CA THR A 294 -17.94 -5.99 1.70
C THR A 294 -16.56 -5.53 2.18
N LEU A 295 -15.52 -5.77 1.36
CA LEU A 295 -14.12 -5.39 1.63
C LEU A 295 -13.57 -4.57 0.46
N LEU A 296 -12.47 -3.84 0.74
CA LEU A 296 -11.66 -3.17 -0.28
C LEU A 296 -10.16 -3.18 0.07
N GLY A 297 -9.31 -2.98 -0.92
CA GLY A 297 -7.87 -2.92 -0.76
C GLY A 297 -7.28 -4.20 -0.16
N ASP A 298 -6.27 -4.08 0.69
CA ASP A 298 -5.58 -5.23 1.32
C ASP A 298 -6.52 -6.10 2.17
N ALA A 299 -7.65 -5.58 2.63
CA ALA A 299 -8.65 -6.39 3.30
C ALA A 299 -9.29 -7.42 2.36
N ALA A 300 -9.44 -7.07 1.07
CA ALA A 300 -10.03 -7.90 0.03
C ALA A 300 -9.00 -8.76 -0.71
N HIS A 301 -7.87 -8.20 -1.11
CA HIS A 301 -6.96 -8.82 -2.10
C HIS A 301 -5.47 -8.58 -1.80
N LEU A 302 -5.07 -8.67 -0.53
CA LEU A 302 -3.67 -8.54 -0.12
C LEU A 302 -2.74 -9.40 -0.99
N ALA A 303 -1.79 -8.76 -1.64
CA ALA A 303 -0.75 -9.40 -2.43
C ALA A 303 0.65 -8.85 -2.05
N THR A 304 1.70 -9.50 -2.53
CA THR A 304 3.07 -8.95 -2.37
C THR A 304 3.20 -7.65 -3.17
N PRO A 305 4.03 -6.68 -2.69
CA PRO A 305 4.17 -5.39 -3.35
C PRO A 305 4.62 -5.49 -4.81
N ASN A 306 3.93 -4.77 -5.69
CA ASN A 306 4.19 -4.67 -7.13
C ASN A 306 3.92 -3.26 -7.71
N GLY A 307 3.75 -2.24 -6.84
CA GLY A 307 3.31 -0.91 -7.24
C GLY A 307 1.79 -0.72 -7.32
N GLU A 308 1.01 -1.81 -7.46
CA GLU A 308 -0.44 -1.73 -7.68
C GLU A 308 -1.29 -1.56 -6.41
N GLY A 309 -0.80 -1.98 -5.24
CA GLY A 309 -1.64 -2.10 -4.04
C GLY A 309 -2.35 -0.81 -3.63
N ALA A 310 -1.69 0.34 -3.68
CA ALA A 310 -2.28 1.63 -3.38
C ALA A 310 -3.27 2.07 -4.46
N ASN A 311 -2.92 1.86 -5.72
CA ASN A 311 -3.74 2.16 -6.89
C ASN A 311 -5.05 1.37 -6.87
N LEU A 312 -4.97 0.06 -6.61
CA LEU A 312 -6.14 -0.81 -6.48
C LEU A 312 -7.03 -0.39 -5.30
N ALA A 313 -6.45 -0.07 -4.15
CA ALA A 313 -7.23 0.38 -3.01
C ALA A 313 -7.99 1.69 -3.30
N LEU A 314 -7.36 2.65 -4.00
CA LEU A 314 -8.01 3.88 -4.47
C LEU A 314 -9.15 3.55 -5.46
N GLN A 315 -8.88 2.70 -6.44
CA GLN A 315 -9.86 2.26 -7.43
C GLN A 315 -11.06 1.60 -6.78
N ASP A 316 -10.84 0.67 -5.85
CA ASP A 316 -11.91 -0.02 -5.11
C ASP A 316 -12.81 0.98 -4.38
N GLY A 317 -12.21 1.97 -3.70
CA GLY A 317 -12.95 3.02 -3.01
C GLY A 317 -13.83 3.84 -3.96
N ALA A 318 -13.28 4.19 -5.14
CA ALA A 318 -14.01 4.94 -6.15
C ALA A 318 -15.16 4.14 -6.75
N GLU A 319 -14.92 2.88 -7.11
CA GLU A 319 -15.92 2.03 -7.75
C GLU A 319 -17.06 1.66 -6.80
N LEU A 320 -16.74 1.30 -5.55
CA LEU A 320 -17.76 1.05 -4.53
C LEU A 320 -18.61 2.30 -4.27
N GLY A 321 -17.97 3.47 -4.16
CA GLY A 321 -18.67 4.72 -3.98
C GLY A 321 -19.63 5.06 -5.12
N LYS A 322 -19.18 4.88 -6.37
CA LYS A 322 -20.00 5.05 -7.58
C LYS A 322 -21.16 4.06 -7.64
N ALA A 323 -20.92 2.78 -7.33
CA ALA A 323 -21.96 1.75 -7.32
C ALA A 323 -23.07 2.08 -6.30
N LEU A 324 -22.69 2.50 -5.08
CA LEU A 324 -23.66 2.91 -4.06
C LEU A 324 -24.45 4.16 -4.48
N ALA A 325 -23.83 5.10 -5.18
CA ALA A 325 -24.48 6.29 -5.69
C ALA A 325 -25.44 5.98 -6.85
N ALA A 326 -25.11 5.00 -7.69
CA ALA A 326 -25.95 4.56 -8.82
C ALA A 326 -27.19 3.77 -8.38
N HIS A 327 -27.18 3.15 -7.21
CA HIS A 327 -28.26 2.33 -6.68
C HIS A 327 -28.81 2.85 -5.34
N PRO A 328 -29.44 4.05 -5.30
CA PRO A 328 -29.97 4.63 -4.05
C PRO A 328 -31.01 3.71 -3.40
N GLY A 329 -30.70 3.22 -2.20
CA GLY A 329 -31.61 2.34 -1.45
C GLY A 329 -31.53 0.86 -1.78
N ASP A 330 -30.75 0.47 -2.78
CA ASP A 330 -30.50 -0.94 -3.16
C ASP A 330 -29.01 -1.28 -2.96
N ILE A 331 -28.62 -1.46 -1.69
CA ILE A 331 -27.25 -1.77 -1.28
C ILE A 331 -26.77 -3.09 -1.94
N GLU A 332 -27.63 -4.10 -2.03
CA GLU A 332 -27.23 -5.43 -2.50
C GLU A 332 -26.89 -5.43 -3.98
N THR A 333 -27.64 -4.71 -4.82
CA THR A 333 -27.28 -4.52 -6.22
C THR A 333 -25.94 -3.79 -6.34
N ALA A 334 -25.73 -2.72 -5.59
CA ALA A 334 -24.46 -1.97 -5.60
C ALA A 334 -23.26 -2.85 -5.23
N LEU A 335 -23.39 -3.64 -4.15
CA LEU A 335 -22.33 -4.52 -3.70
C LEU A 335 -22.06 -5.67 -4.69
N THR A 336 -23.10 -6.21 -5.31
CA THR A 336 -22.97 -7.27 -6.32
C THR A 336 -22.22 -6.79 -7.55
N GLU A 337 -22.53 -5.59 -8.04
CA GLU A 337 -21.83 -4.99 -9.18
C GLU A 337 -20.37 -4.70 -8.83
N TYR A 338 -20.11 -4.12 -7.67
CA TYR A 338 -18.76 -3.84 -7.20
C TYR A 338 -17.91 -5.11 -7.09
N GLU A 339 -18.40 -6.15 -6.42
CA GLU A 339 -17.66 -7.39 -6.19
C GLU A 339 -17.41 -8.18 -7.48
N ARG A 340 -18.30 -8.09 -8.45
CA ARG A 340 -18.11 -8.70 -9.79
C ARG A 340 -16.85 -8.17 -10.49
N GLU A 341 -16.54 -6.88 -10.32
CA GLU A 341 -15.35 -6.26 -10.91
C GLU A 341 -14.11 -6.38 -9.99
N LEU A 342 -14.31 -6.36 -8.67
CA LEU A 342 -13.26 -6.47 -7.68
C LEU A 342 -12.50 -7.80 -7.78
N PHE A 343 -13.22 -8.93 -7.83
CA PHE A 343 -12.61 -10.25 -7.77
C PHE A 343 -11.65 -10.55 -8.92
N PRO A 344 -12.00 -10.38 -10.20
CA PRO A 344 -11.06 -10.64 -11.29
C PRO A 344 -9.87 -9.67 -11.28
N ARG A 345 -10.08 -8.40 -10.90
CA ARG A 345 -9.00 -7.42 -10.77
C ARG A 345 -8.01 -7.83 -9.69
N GLY A 346 -8.48 -8.15 -8.49
CA GLY A 346 -7.64 -8.62 -7.38
C GLY A 346 -6.91 -9.92 -7.71
N ALA A 347 -7.57 -10.86 -8.37
CA ALA A 347 -6.96 -12.12 -8.83
C ALA A 347 -5.83 -11.87 -9.84
N THR A 348 -6.03 -10.98 -10.81
CA THR A 348 -5.03 -10.63 -11.82
C THR A 348 -3.80 -10.00 -11.16
N ALA A 349 -4.00 -9.02 -10.27
CA ALA A 349 -2.89 -8.37 -9.56
C ALA A 349 -2.11 -9.35 -8.67
N ALA A 350 -2.80 -10.23 -7.95
CA ALA A 350 -2.16 -11.25 -7.12
C ALA A 350 -1.38 -12.27 -7.96
N ALA A 351 -1.91 -12.70 -9.11
CA ALA A 351 -1.25 -13.65 -10.01
C ALA A 351 0.03 -13.07 -10.61
N ALA A 352 0.05 -11.78 -10.94
CA ALA A 352 1.22 -11.10 -11.49
C ALA A 352 2.45 -11.16 -10.57
N VAL A 353 2.26 -11.28 -9.25
CA VAL A 353 3.34 -11.30 -8.25
C VAL A 353 3.49 -12.62 -7.50
N ALA A 354 2.70 -13.63 -7.84
CA ALA A 354 2.76 -14.96 -7.22
C ALA A 354 4.10 -15.67 -7.47
N HIS A 355 4.81 -15.29 -8.53
CA HIS A 355 6.11 -15.83 -8.89
C HIS A 355 7.21 -14.81 -8.64
N HIS A 356 8.42 -15.28 -8.29
CA HIS A 356 9.57 -14.39 -8.17
C HIS A 356 9.88 -13.78 -9.53
N PRO A 357 9.98 -12.44 -9.66
CA PRO A 357 10.36 -11.85 -10.92
C PRO A 357 11.78 -12.31 -11.27
N THR A 358 11.96 -12.88 -12.46
CA THR A 358 13.29 -13.10 -13.01
C THR A 358 13.92 -11.76 -13.39
N PRO A 359 15.24 -11.65 -13.48
CA PRO A 359 15.88 -10.44 -14.00
C PRO A 359 15.29 -10.00 -15.35
N GLN A 360 15.00 -10.94 -16.25
CA GLN A 360 14.39 -10.63 -17.55
C GLN A 360 12.97 -10.10 -17.39
N ALA A 361 12.15 -10.71 -16.54
CA ALA A 361 10.79 -10.22 -16.29
C ALA A 361 10.78 -8.80 -15.70
N MET A 362 11.77 -8.45 -14.86
CA MET A 362 11.92 -7.09 -14.36
C MET A 362 12.36 -6.11 -15.46
N ILE A 363 13.29 -6.51 -16.31
CA ILE A 363 13.68 -5.70 -17.48
C ILE A 363 12.45 -5.47 -18.36
N ASP A 364 11.71 -6.52 -18.70
CA ASP A 364 10.52 -6.44 -19.55
C ASP A 364 9.46 -5.53 -18.94
N PHE A 365 9.27 -5.59 -17.61
CA PHE A 365 8.34 -4.70 -16.90
C PHE A 365 8.72 -3.21 -17.03
N PHE A 366 10.02 -2.87 -16.99
CA PHE A 366 10.48 -1.49 -17.10
C PHE A 366 10.68 -1.00 -18.55
N THR A 367 10.74 -1.90 -19.52
CA THR A 367 10.99 -1.57 -20.94
C THR A 367 9.74 -1.67 -21.82
N GLY A 368 8.71 -2.37 -21.38
CA GLY A 368 7.43 -2.56 -22.11
C GLY A 368 6.49 -1.43 -21.90
#